data_605bad3e9d91239c39cc30ea281585b9
#
_entry.id   605bad3e9d91239c39cc30ea281585b9
#
_cell.length_a   1.000
_cell.length_b   1.000
_cell.length_c   1.000
_cell.angle_alpha   90.00
_cell.angle_beta   90.00
_cell.angle_gamma   90.00
#
_symmetry.space_group_name_H-M   'P 1'
#
loop_
_entity.id
_entity.type
_entity.pdbx_description
1 polymer ?
#
loop_
_entity_poly.entity_id
_entity_poly.type
_entity_poly.pdbx_seq_one_letter_code
_entity_poly.pdbx_strand_id
1 'polypeptide(L)'
;MLRPHFPALLIGLSVLAVTNAGLSAQDRPARTGRGDGQIVLNADDVAAFPEPPAGFDARREGIERGKLEMVSYESKSVGATRKMNVYTPPGYSRDKKYPVLYLLHGIGGDETEWQRFASPNLLMDNLLADGKAVPMIIVMPNGRAQKNDRPEGNVFASAPAFATFEQDLLKDVIPAIESRYSVKTDRESQAIAGLSMGGGQALNFGLAHLDTFAWVGGFSSAPNTKPPAQLLPDPAAAKEKLKLLWLSCGNKDGLIRISQGVHGYLKEKNVPHVWNVDSHGHDATHWKNNLYYFLQRVFR
;
A
#
# COMPACT_ATOMS: atom_id res chain seq x y z
N MET A 1 -85.50 -21.70 -24.82
CA MET A 1 -84.33 -21.81 -23.98
C MET A 1 -83.79 -20.40 -23.74
N LEU A 2 -84.00 -19.91 -22.55
CA LEU A 2 -83.82 -18.52 -22.17
C LEU A 2 -82.38 -18.16 -21.97
N ARG A 3 -81.89 -17.03 -22.49
CA ARG A 3 -80.68 -16.35 -22.12
C ARG A 3 -80.97 -15.27 -21.05
N PRO A 4 -80.26 -15.18 -20.00
CA PRO A 4 -80.39 -14.03 -19.09
C PRO A 4 -79.49 -12.87 -19.53
N HIS A 5 -80.02 -11.67 -19.53
CA HIS A 5 -79.33 -10.36 -19.66
C HIS A 5 -78.71 -9.98 -18.35
N PHE A 6 -77.43 -9.50 -18.37
CA PHE A 6 -76.78 -8.77 -17.27
C PHE A 6 -76.59 -7.30 -17.68
N PRO A 7 -76.89 -6.36 -16.84
CA PRO A 7 -76.72 -4.97 -17.15
C PRO A 7 -75.25 -4.52 -16.93
N ALA A 8 -74.79 -3.66 -17.81
CA ALA A 8 -73.47 -3.04 -17.76
C ALA A 8 -73.42 -1.95 -16.65
N LEU A 9 -72.48 -2.09 -15.73
CA LEU A 9 -72.18 -1.08 -14.71
C LEU A 9 -71.04 -0.18 -15.24
N LEU A 10 -71.34 1.10 -15.51
CA LEU A 10 -70.34 2.12 -15.83
C LEU A 10 -69.64 2.55 -14.55
N ILE A 11 -68.36 2.21 -14.45
CA ILE A 11 -67.48 2.75 -13.39
C ILE A 11 -66.70 3.92 -14.00
N GLY A 12 -67.00 5.14 -13.50
CA GLY A 12 -66.29 6.35 -13.88
C GLY A 12 -64.87 6.32 -13.35
N LEU A 13 -63.88 6.44 -14.26
CA LEU A 13 -62.46 6.57 -13.96
C LEU A 13 -62.16 8.07 -13.65
N SER A 14 -62.01 8.41 -12.37
CA SER A 14 -61.46 9.71 -11.99
C SER A 14 -59.95 9.68 -12.10
N VAL A 15 -59.40 10.39 -13.08
CA VAL A 15 -57.96 10.56 -13.25
C VAL A 15 -57.47 11.60 -12.24
N LEU A 16 -56.84 11.15 -11.17
CA LEU A 16 -56.04 12.03 -10.32
C LEU A 16 -54.71 12.33 -11.03
N ALA A 17 -54.55 13.59 -11.45
CA ALA A 17 -53.27 14.11 -11.93
C ALA A 17 -52.33 14.28 -10.71
N VAL A 18 -51.35 13.35 -10.58
CA VAL A 18 -50.25 13.52 -9.65
C VAL A 18 -49.22 14.42 -10.32
N THR A 19 -49.14 15.68 -9.85
CA THR A 19 -48.05 16.60 -10.21
C THR A 19 -46.79 16.12 -9.56
N ASN A 20 -45.88 15.62 -10.34
CA ASN A 20 -44.49 15.37 -9.94
C ASN A 20 -43.81 16.72 -9.68
N ALA A 21 -43.80 17.19 -8.45
CA ALA A 21 -42.91 18.27 -8.00
C ALA A 21 -41.49 17.68 -7.99
N GLY A 22 -40.69 18.04 -8.98
CA GLY A 22 -39.27 17.72 -9.04
C GLY A 22 -38.54 18.31 -7.84
N LEU A 23 -38.12 17.48 -6.92
CA LEU A 23 -37.15 17.86 -5.89
C LEU A 23 -35.84 18.21 -6.58
N SER A 24 -35.40 19.45 -6.40
CA SER A 24 -34.15 19.95 -6.94
C SER A 24 -32.97 19.15 -6.37
N ALA A 25 -31.90 19.03 -7.13
CA ALA A 25 -30.68 18.28 -6.75
C ALA A 25 -29.95 18.85 -5.51
N GLN A 26 -30.49 19.91 -4.89
CA GLN A 26 -29.91 20.61 -3.73
C GLN A 26 -30.35 20.06 -2.36
N ASP A 27 -31.37 19.20 -2.29
CA ASP A 27 -31.91 18.68 -1.01
C ASP A 27 -31.46 17.24 -0.69
N ARG A 28 -30.41 16.74 -1.30
CA ARG A 28 -29.79 15.52 -0.82
C ARG A 28 -28.91 15.85 0.37
N PRO A 29 -29.19 15.31 1.59
CA PRO A 29 -28.27 15.47 2.70
C PRO A 29 -26.91 14.93 2.26
N ALA A 30 -25.87 15.74 2.43
CA ALA A 30 -24.50 15.32 2.23
C ALA A 30 -24.29 14.00 2.98
N ARG A 31 -23.84 12.96 2.31
CA ARG A 31 -23.38 11.73 2.96
C ARG A 31 -22.23 12.10 3.89
N THR A 32 -22.53 12.30 5.16
CA THR A 32 -21.54 12.35 6.23
C THR A 32 -20.99 10.94 6.39
N GLY A 33 -20.06 10.58 5.51
CA GLY A 33 -19.33 9.34 5.54
C GLY A 33 -17.88 9.60 5.89
N ARG A 34 -17.49 9.21 7.08
CA ARG A 34 -16.15 9.13 7.68
C ARG A 34 -15.65 10.41 8.33
N GLY A 35 -15.61 10.32 9.66
CA GLY A 35 -14.79 11.05 10.61
C GLY A 35 -14.06 12.29 10.09
N ASP A 36 -14.74 13.45 10.00
CA ASP A 36 -14.11 14.76 9.91
C ASP A 36 -13.42 15.07 11.25
N GLY A 37 -12.51 14.18 11.66
CA GLY A 37 -11.57 14.50 12.71
C GLY A 37 -10.61 15.54 12.13
N GLN A 38 -10.74 16.79 12.62
CA GLN A 38 -9.81 17.86 12.30
C GLN A 38 -8.38 17.31 12.34
N ILE A 39 -7.61 17.47 11.25
CA ILE A 39 -6.19 17.14 11.23
C ILE A 39 -5.50 18.06 12.25
N VAL A 40 -4.86 17.47 13.24
CA VAL A 40 -4.09 18.19 14.25
C VAL A 40 -2.64 17.77 14.09
N LEU A 41 -1.78 18.75 13.81
CA LEU A 41 -0.35 18.53 13.65
C LEU A 41 0.38 18.79 14.97
N ASN A 42 1.36 17.94 15.28
CA ASN A 42 2.31 18.13 16.37
C ASN A 42 3.48 19.00 15.90
N ALA A 43 4.28 19.52 16.82
CA ALA A 43 5.42 20.39 16.49
C ALA A 43 6.50 19.69 15.65
N ASP A 44 6.60 18.38 15.73
CA ASP A 44 7.56 17.54 14.98
C ASP A 44 6.95 16.86 13.72
N ASP A 45 5.70 17.19 13.37
CA ASP A 45 5.08 16.79 12.11
C ASP A 45 5.56 17.69 10.97
N VAL A 46 6.82 17.53 10.59
CA VAL A 46 7.51 18.36 9.59
C VAL A 46 8.16 17.49 8.52
N ALA A 47 8.43 18.10 7.37
CA ALA A 47 9.14 17.43 6.30
C ALA A 47 10.62 17.20 6.69
N ALA A 48 11.02 15.94 6.75
CA ALA A 48 12.42 15.53 6.98
C ALA A 48 13.26 15.63 5.70
N PHE A 49 12.61 15.75 4.55
CA PHE A 49 13.26 15.84 3.23
C PHE A 49 12.59 16.93 2.38
N PRO A 50 13.34 17.60 1.49
CA PRO A 50 12.73 18.50 0.50
C PRO A 50 11.86 17.72 -0.49
N GLU A 51 11.12 18.45 -1.35
CA GLU A 51 10.51 17.81 -2.51
C GLU A 51 11.60 17.18 -3.40
N PRO A 52 11.34 16.01 -4.00
CA PRO A 52 12.26 15.42 -4.97
C PRO A 52 12.54 16.38 -6.13
N PRO A 53 13.73 16.32 -6.75
CA PRO A 53 14.06 17.19 -7.88
C PRO A 53 13.14 16.95 -9.08
N ALA A 54 12.82 17.99 -9.83
CA ALA A 54 12.00 17.87 -11.02
C ALA A 54 12.53 16.77 -11.97
N GLY A 55 11.62 15.91 -12.47
CA GLY A 55 11.98 14.83 -13.39
C GLY A 55 12.63 13.60 -12.72
N PHE A 56 12.65 13.51 -11.39
CA PHE A 56 13.20 12.35 -10.68
C PHE A 56 12.54 11.02 -11.09
N ASP A 57 11.27 11.06 -11.48
CA ASP A 57 10.42 9.95 -11.91
C ASP A 57 10.26 9.87 -13.44
N ALA A 58 10.92 10.76 -14.18
CA ALA A 58 10.85 10.78 -15.64
C ALA A 58 11.73 9.68 -16.24
N ARG A 59 11.29 9.14 -17.38
CA ARG A 59 12.10 8.21 -18.17
C ARG A 59 13.33 8.96 -18.72
N ARG A 60 14.52 8.52 -18.34
CA ARG A 60 15.80 9.09 -18.80
C ARG A 60 16.34 8.25 -19.97
N GLU A 61 16.79 8.89 -21.03
CA GLU A 61 17.45 8.21 -22.12
C GLU A 61 18.96 8.00 -21.84
N GLY A 62 19.59 7.01 -22.48
CA GLY A 62 21.01 6.76 -22.36
C GLY A 62 21.48 6.09 -21.07
N ILE A 63 20.57 5.63 -20.22
CA ILE A 63 20.92 4.84 -19.03
C ILE A 63 20.54 3.37 -19.20
N GLU A 64 21.28 2.51 -18.52
CA GLU A 64 20.92 1.09 -18.43
C GLU A 64 19.60 0.91 -17.67
N ARG A 65 18.83 -0.11 -18.08
CA ARG A 65 17.50 -0.35 -17.49
C ARG A 65 17.38 -1.74 -16.92
N GLY A 66 16.68 -1.81 -15.81
CA GLY A 66 16.22 -3.06 -15.26
C GLY A 66 15.06 -3.66 -16.07
N LYS A 67 14.69 -4.88 -15.72
CA LYS A 67 13.56 -5.60 -16.31
C LYS A 67 12.40 -5.65 -15.31
N LEU A 68 11.21 -5.29 -15.77
CA LEU A 68 9.97 -5.50 -15.04
C LEU A 68 9.20 -6.64 -15.69
N GLU A 69 8.75 -7.61 -14.91
CA GLU A 69 7.96 -8.74 -15.40
C GLU A 69 6.83 -9.12 -14.45
N MET A 70 5.71 -9.58 -15.02
CA MET A 70 4.62 -10.20 -14.26
C MET A 70 4.92 -11.68 -14.07
N VAL A 71 4.92 -12.13 -12.82
CA VAL A 71 5.24 -13.51 -12.43
C VAL A 71 4.05 -14.13 -11.72
N SER A 72 3.67 -15.34 -12.14
CA SER A 72 2.67 -16.14 -11.43
C SER A 72 3.35 -17.08 -10.44
N TYR A 73 2.70 -17.32 -9.31
CA TYR A 73 3.14 -18.28 -8.28
C TYR A 73 1.94 -19.02 -7.69
N GLU A 74 2.18 -20.23 -7.20
CA GLU A 74 1.17 -21.01 -6.49
C GLU A 74 1.15 -20.61 -5.02
N SER A 75 0.06 -19.97 -4.59
CA SER A 75 -0.18 -19.66 -3.18
C SER A 75 -0.92 -20.82 -2.52
N LYS A 76 -0.22 -21.58 -1.70
CA LYS A 76 -0.81 -22.64 -0.88
C LYS A 76 -1.66 -22.05 0.24
N SER A 77 -1.26 -20.89 0.76
CA SER A 77 -1.97 -20.17 1.81
C SER A 77 -3.36 -19.70 1.37
N VAL A 78 -3.53 -19.36 0.08
CA VAL A 78 -4.81 -18.93 -0.52
C VAL A 78 -5.51 -20.07 -1.26
N GLY A 79 -4.77 -21.06 -1.73
CA GLY A 79 -5.27 -22.15 -2.59
C GLY A 79 -5.61 -21.67 -4.00
N ALA A 80 -4.75 -20.82 -4.59
CA ALA A 80 -4.91 -20.25 -5.93
C ALA A 80 -3.56 -19.85 -6.54
N THR A 81 -3.48 -19.85 -7.87
CA THR A 81 -2.38 -19.18 -8.59
C THR A 81 -2.55 -17.68 -8.48
N ARG A 82 -1.55 -16.98 -7.95
CA ARG A 82 -1.54 -15.53 -7.78
C ARG A 82 -0.41 -14.87 -8.57
N LYS A 83 -0.42 -13.55 -8.66
CA LYS A 83 0.52 -12.77 -9.46
C LYS A 83 1.25 -11.73 -8.62
N MET A 84 2.46 -11.41 -9.08
CA MET A 84 3.28 -10.32 -8.55
C MET A 84 4.08 -9.68 -9.69
N ASN A 85 4.31 -8.38 -9.64
CA ASN A 85 5.31 -7.72 -10.48
C ASN A 85 6.68 -7.86 -9.84
N VAL A 86 7.70 -8.16 -10.62
CA VAL A 86 9.08 -8.27 -10.18
C VAL A 86 9.97 -7.41 -11.06
N TYR A 87 10.67 -6.48 -10.42
CA TYR A 87 11.74 -5.71 -11.06
C TYR A 87 13.10 -6.31 -10.70
N THR A 88 13.96 -6.53 -11.70
CA THR A 88 15.36 -6.85 -11.53
C THR A 88 16.22 -5.68 -12.03
N PRO A 89 17.33 -5.32 -11.33
CA PRO A 89 18.12 -4.14 -11.68
C PRO A 89 18.89 -4.30 -12.99
N PRO A 90 19.38 -3.20 -13.60
CA PRO A 90 20.27 -3.26 -14.75
C PRO A 90 21.45 -4.19 -14.49
N GLY A 91 21.83 -4.96 -15.49
CA GLY A 91 22.92 -5.93 -15.36
C GLY A 91 22.65 -7.08 -14.38
N TYR A 92 21.37 -7.37 -14.08
CA TYR A 92 21.02 -8.54 -13.27
C TYR A 92 21.64 -9.83 -13.84
N SER A 93 22.31 -10.58 -12.98
CA SER A 93 22.91 -11.86 -13.30
C SER A 93 22.65 -12.88 -12.18
N ARG A 94 22.59 -14.15 -12.52
CA ARG A 94 22.49 -15.23 -11.53
C ARG A 94 23.79 -15.48 -10.77
N ASP A 95 24.90 -14.91 -11.21
CA ASP A 95 26.22 -15.02 -10.56
C ASP A 95 26.35 -14.07 -9.36
N LYS A 96 25.44 -13.10 -9.23
CA LYS A 96 25.39 -12.15 -8.14
C LYS A 96 24.10 -12.32 -7.36
N LYS A 97 24.16 -12.10 -6.02
CA LYS A 97 22.98 -12.12 -5.16
C LYS A 97 22.56 -10.69 -4.81
N TYR A 98 21.25 -10.44 -4.86
CA TYR A 98 20.65 -9.13 -4.67
C TYR A 98 19.76 -9.10 -3.42
N PRO A 99 19.74 -7.98 -2.68
CA PRO A 99 18.73 -7.76 -1.64
C PRO A 99 17.35 -7.59 -2.28
N VAL A 100 16.29 -7.80 -1.49
CA VAL A 100 14.90 -7.80 -1.95
C VAL A 100 14.06 -6.80 -1.15
N LEU A 101 13.33 -5.94 -1.86
CA LEU A 101 12.27 -5.09 -1.31
C LEU A 101 10.90 -5.64 -1.71
N TYR A 102 10.07 -6.01 -0.72
CA TYR A 102 8.64 -6.31 -0.90
C TYR A 102 7.85 -5.01 -0.74
N LEU A 103 7.22 -4.53 -1.82
CA LEU A 103 6.55 -3.23 -1.89
C LEU A 103 5.03 -3.41 -2.05
N LEU A 104 4.28 -3.08 -0.99
CA LEU A 104 2.87 -3.43 -0.83
C LEU A 104 1.93 -2.30 -1.22
N HIS A 105 0.84 -2.64 -1.90
CA HIS A 105 -0.19 -1.71 -2.40
C HIS A 105 -1.29 -1.40 -1.38
N GLY A 106 -2.15 -0.41 -1.68
CA GLY A 106 -3.30 -0.01 -0.88
C GLY A 106 -4.57 -0.85 -1.10
N ILE A 107 -5.66 -0.49 -0.38
CA ILE A 107 -6.91 -1.28 -0.41
C ILE A 107 -7.60 -1.28 -1.78
N GLY A 108 -7.44 -0.25 -2.58
CA GLY A 108 -7.99 -0.14 -3.93
C GLY A 108 -7.09 -0.69 -5.03
N GLY A 109 -5.92 -1.21 -4.66
CA GLY A 109 -4.90 -1.66 -5.59
C GLY A 109 -4.80 -3.17 -5.78
N ASP A 110 -3.82 -3.53 -6.57
CA ASP A 110 -3.36 -4.88 -6.86
C ASP A 110 -1.85 -4.85 -7.15
N GLU A 111 -1.27 -5.94 -7.63
CA GLU A 111 0.15 -6.06 -7.98
C GLU A 111 0.65 -5.04 -9.01
N THR A 112 -0.25 -4.27 -9.64
CA THR A 112 0.10 -3.23 -10.64
C THR A 112 0.00 -1.81 -10.11
N GLU A 113 -0.53 -1.59 -8.89
CA GLU A 113 -0.83 -0.25 -8.39
C GLU A 113 0.39 0.67 -8.39
N TRP A 114 1.51 0.22 -7.85
CA TRP A 114 2.75 1.00 -7.81
C TRP A 114 3.23 1.42 -9.21
N GLN A 115 3.02 0.57 -10.22
CA GLN A 115 3.40 0.89 -11.60
C GLN A 115 2.52 1.99 -12.21
N ARG A 116 1.24 2.06 -11.81
CA ARG A 116 0.29 3.03 -12.39
C ARG A 116 0.62 4.49 -12.07
N PHE A 117 1.28 4.77 -10.94
CA PHE A 117 1.55 6.16 -10.53
C PHE A 117 3.00 6.47 -10.16
N ALA A 118 3.77 5.49 -9.71
CA ALA A 118 5.13 5.71 -9.21
C ALA A 118 6.22 5.15 -10.12
N SER A 119 5.89 4.13 -10.94
CA SER A 119 6.86 3.45 -11.80
C SER A 119 8.18 3.14 -11.07
N PRO A 120 8.17 2.28 -10.01
CA PRO A 120 9.35 2.00 -9.19
C PRO A 120 10.58 1.56 -9.99
N ASN A 121 10.38 0.90 -11.14
CA ASN A 121 11.44 0.54 -12.06
C ASN A 121 12.17 1.76 -12.63
N LEU A 122 11.44 2.82 -13.03
CA LEU A 122 12.06 4.06 -13.53
C LEU A 122 12.78 4.81 -12.41
N LEU A 123 12.20 4.85 -11.21
CA LEU A 123 12.86 5.44 -10.03
C LEU A 123 14.18 4.72 -9.74
N MET A 124 14.16 3.39 -9.74
CA MET A 124 15.37 2.59 -9.50
C MET A 124 16.41 2.78 -10.59
N ASP A 125 16.03 2.72 -11.86
CA ASP A 125 16.96 2.93 -12.97
C ASP A 125 17.65 4.30 -12.87
N ASN A 126 16.88 5.36 -12.58
CA ASN A 126 17.40 6.71 -12.40
C ASN A 126 18.34 6.81 -11.19
N LEU A 127 17.94 6.25 -10.04
CA LEU A 127 18.75 6.27 -8.81
C LEU A 127 20.04 5.46 -8.95
N LEU A 128 20.00 4.33 -9.67
CA LEU A 128 21.18 3.51 -9.95
C LEU A 128 22.15 4.22 -10.87
N ALA A 129 21.65 4.86 -11.94
CA ALA A 129 22.47 5.68 -12.82
C ALA A 129 23.14 6.86 -12.09
N ASP A 130 22.50 7.41 -11.07
CA ASP A 130 23.05 8.48 -10.22
C ASP A 130 23.93 7.96 -9.06
N GLY A 131 24.11 6.64 -8.90
CA GLY A 131 24.83 6.05 -7.76
C GLY A 131 24.16 6.26 -6.41
N LYS A 132 22.84 6.56 -6.40
CA LYS A 132 22.07 6.91 -5.21
C LYS A 132 21.33 5.73 -4.57
N ALA A 133 21.28 4.57 -5.20
CA ALA A 133 20.64 3.37 -4.65
C ALA A 133 21.53 2.14 -4.75
N VAL A 134 21.25 1.13 -3.94
CA VAL A 134 21.87 -0.20 -4.04
C VAL A 134 21.08 -1.02 -5.07
N PRO A 135 21.72 -1.72 -6.01
CA PRO A 135 21.03 -2.65 -6.90
C PRO A 135 20.24 -3.69 -6.11
N MET A 136 18.92 -3.72 -6.30
CA MET A 136 17.99 -4.60 -5.58
C MET A 136 16.90 -5.15 -6.50
N ILE A 137 16.29 -6.25 -6.09
CA ILE A 137 15.04 -6.75 -6.66
C ILE A 137 13.88 -6.08 -5.93
N ILE A 138 12.87 -5.60 -6.66
CA ILE A 138 11.62 -5.09 -6.07
C ILE A 138 10.50 -6.04 -6.45
N VAL A 139 9.82 -6.57 -5.44
CA VAL A 139 8.67 -7.47 -5.58
C VAL A 139 7.42 -6.71 -5.16
N MET A 140 6.47 -6.60 -6.07
CA MET A 140 5.17 -5.96 -5.85
C MET A 140 4.08 -7.03 -5.92
N PRO A 141 3.79 -7.74 -4.82
CA PRO A 141 2.75 -8.76 -4.79
C PRO A 141 1.37 -8.13 -4.63
N ASN A 142 0.32 -8.94 -4.81
CA ASN A 142 -1.02 -8.54 -4.43
C ASN A 142 -1.23 -8.81 -2.92
N GLY A 143 -1.33 -7.74 -2.13
CA GLY A 143 -1.50 -7.82 -0.67
C GLY A 143 -2.90 -8.26 -0.22
N ARG A 144 -3.85 -8.49 -1.14
CA ARG A 144 -5.20 -9.01 -0.86
C ARG A 144 -5.21 -10.54 -1.01
N ALA A 145 -4.83 -11.29 0.03
CA ALA A 145 -4.70 -12.74 0.01
C ALA A 145 -6.05 -13.45 0.14
N GLN A 146 -6.76 -13.57 -0.95
CA GLN A 146 -8.00 -14.32 -1.13
C GLN A 146 -8.12 -14.81 -2.57
N LYS A 147 -9.02 -15.76 -2.85
CA LYS A 147 -9.17 -16.38 -4.19
C LYS A 147 -9.49 -15.36 -5.28
N ASN A 148 -10.49 -14.49 -5.07
CA ASN A 148 -10.71 -13.33 -5.92
C ASN A 148 -9.94 -12.14 -5.32
N ASP A 149 -8.73 -11.91 -5.77
CA ASP A 149 -7.84 -10.86 -5.27
C ASP A 149 -7.94 -9.55 -6.06
N ARG A 150 -8.97 -9.40 -6.90
CA ARG A 150 -9.19 -8.17 -7.67
C ARG A 150 -9.88 -7.09 -6.82
N PRO A 151 -9.58 -5.79 -7.03
CA PRO A 151 -10.19 -4.68 -6.31
C PRO A 151 -11.59 -4.35 -6.87
N GLU A 152 -12.52 -5.29 -6.79
CA GLU A 152 -13.87 -5.20 -7.35
C GLU A 152 -14.93 -4.94 -6.26
N GLY A 153 -16.01 -4.27 -6.63
CA GLY A 153 -17.14 -4.00 -5.73
C GLY A 153 -16.76 -3.17 -4.51
N ASN A 154 -17.20 -3.62 -3.32
CA ASN A 154 -16.82 -2.97 -2.07
C ASN A 154 -15.44 -3.46 -1.61
N VAL A 155 -14.40 -2.75 -2.00
CA VAL A 155 -13.00 -3.10 -1.65
C VAL A 155 -12.75 -3.18 -0.13
N PHE A 156 -13.53 -2.47 0.69
CA PHE A 156 -13.38 -2.53 2.16
C PHE A 156 -13.88 -3.86 2.74
N ALA A 157 -14.78 -4.57 2.05
CA ALA A 157 -15.19 -5.90 2.47
C ALA A 157 -14.04 -6.92 2.41
N SER A 158 -13.02 -6.67 1.59
CA SER A 158 -11.82 -7.50 1.48
C SER A 158 -10.70 -7.13 2.47
N ALA A 159 -10.90 -6.16 3.37
CA ALA A 159 -9.88 -5.76 4.35
C ALA A 159 -9.29 -6.93 5.17
N PRO A 160 -10.05 -7.96 5.60
CA PRO A 160 -9.48 -9.12 6.28
C PRO A 160 -8.44 -9.90 5.47
N ALA A 161 -8.56 -9.92 4.14
CA ALA A 161 -7.60 -10.58 3.26
C ALA A 161 -6.19 -9.96 3.32
N PHE A 162 -6.10 -8.68 3.70
CA PHE A 162 -4.81 -8.02 3.92
C PHE A 162 -4.07 -8.56 5.16
N ALA A 163 -4.78 -9.02 6.19
CA ALA A 163 -4.14 -9.71 7.32
C ALA A 163 -3.70 -11.14 6.93
N THR A 164 -4.51 -11.84 6.14
CA THR A 164 -4.18 -13.19 5.65
C THR A 164 -2.90 -13.19 4.80
N PHE A 165 -2.56 -12.08 4.16
CA PHE A 165 -1.37 -11.95 3.32
C PHE A 165 -0.05 -12.20 4.07
N GLU A 166 0.00 -12.07 5.39
CA GLU A 166 1.19 -12.44 6.18
C GLU A 166 1.64 -13.88 5.90
N GLN A 167 0.68 -14.81 5.86
CA GLN A 167 0.98 -16.22 5.58
C GLN A 167 1.43 -16.43 4.12
N ASP A 168 0.75 -15.78 3.19
CA ASP A 168 1.10 -15.85 1.77
C ASP A 168 2.50 -15.25 1.51
N LEU A 169 2.81 -14.11 2.13
CA LEU A 169 4.12 -13.48 2.03
C LEU A 169 5.23 -14.42 2.49
N LEU A 170 5.11 -14.95 3.69
CA LEU A 170 6.18 -15.73 4.32
C LEU A 170 6.30 -17.16 3.77
N LYS A 171 5.19 -17.78 3.39
CA LYS A 171 5.17 -19.20 3.01
C LYS A 171 5.14 -19.44 1.51
N ASP A 172 4.70 -18.45 0.72
CA ASP A 172 4.51 -18.63 -0.71
C ASP A 172 5.31 -17.59 -1.54
N VAL A 173 5.18 -16.27 -1.27
CA VAL A 173 5.85 -15.22 -2.06
C VAL A 173 7.37 -15.25 -1.87
N ILE A 174 7.87 -15.19 -0.62
CA ILE A 174 9.32 -15.20 -0.34
C ILE A 174 9.96 -16.45 -0.92
N PRO A 175 9.48 -17.69 -0.65
CA PRO A 175 10.05 -18.90 -1.25
C PRO A 175 9.99 -18.92 -2.79
N ALA A 176 8.93 -18.37 -3.39
CA ALA A 176 8.81 -18.28 -4.85
C ALA A 176 9.88 -17.35 -5.44
N ILE A 177 10.19 -16.25 -4.80
CA ILE A 177 11.24 -15.30 -5.20
C ILE A 177 12.63 -15.95 -5.03
N GLU A 178 12.89 -16.56 -3.88
CA GLU A 178 14.17 -17.25 -3.60
C GLU A 178 14.47 -18.39 -4.58
N SER A 179 13.43 -19.10 -5.03
CA SER A 179 13.60 -20.19 -5.99
C SER A 179 13.86 -19.72 -7.43
N ARG A 180 13.41 -18.51 -7.80
CA ARG A 180 13.42 -18.02 -9.19
C ARG A 180 14.53 -17.01 -9.46
N TYR A 181 14.93 -16.25 -8.45
CA TYR A 181 15.88 -15.14 -8.58
C TYR A 181 17.10 -15.38 -7.70
N SER A 182 18.21 -14.76 -8.08
CA SER A 182 19.45 -14.82 -7.29
C SER A 182 19.40 -13.77 -6.19
N VAL A 183 18.90 -14.16 -5.03
CA VAL A 183 18.67 -13.27 -3.89
C VAL A 183 19.56 -13.59 -2.69
N LYS A 184 19.84 -12.58 -1.89
CA LYS A 184 20.36 -12.73 -0.54
C LYS A 184 19.19 -13.05 0.38
N THR A 185 19.36 -14.03 1.30
CA THR A 185 18.29 -14.52 2.18
C THR A 185 18.46 -14.11 3.64
N ASP A 186 19.57 -13.42 3.96
CA ASP A 186 19.78 -12.88 5.30
C ASP A 186 18.83 -11.68 5.55
N ARG A 187 18.48 -11.45 6.82
CA ARG A 187 17.53 -10.40 7.23
C ARG A 187 17.96 -9.00 6.83
N GLU A 188 19.25 -8.72 6.78
CA GLU A 188 19.79 -7.41 6.40
C GLU A 188 19.66 -7.14 4.90
N SER A 189 19.34 -8.17 4.13
CA SER A 189 19.06 -8.11 2.71
C SER A 189 17.57 -8.22 2.36
N GLN A 190 16.68 -8.15 3.36
CA GLN A 190 15.22 -8.24 3.18
C GLN A 190 14.55 -6.96 3.71
N ALA A 191 13.77 -6.32 2.87
CA ALA A 191 13.00 -5.11 3.20
C ALA A 191 11.53 -5.28 2.88
N ILE A 192 10.67 -4.62 3.67
CA ILE A 192 9.23 -4.54 3.42
C ILE A 192 8.76 -3.09 3.56
N ALA A 193 8.05 -2.58 2.57
CA ALA A 193 7.46 -1.24 2.64
C ALA A 193 6.09 -1.24 1.92
N GLY A 194 5.27 -0.23 2.19
CA GLY A 194 3.98 -0.13 1.52
C GLY A 194 3.24 1.15 1.80
N LEU A 195 2.19 1.38 1.01
CA LEU A 195 1.30 2.53 1.14
C LEU A 195 -0.05 2.14 1.74
N SER A 196 -0.69 3.04 2.48
CA SER A 196 -2.06 2.87 2.98
C SER A 196 -2.27 1.52 3.70
N MET A 197 -3.15 0.65 3.22
CA MET A 197 -3.31 -0.72 3.75
C MET A 197 -2.01 -1.52 3.68
N GLY A 198 -1.24 -1.39 2.60
CA GLY A 198 0.09 -1.99 2.47
C GLY A 198 1.11 -1.39 3.44
N GLY A 199 0.96 -0.11 3.81
CA GLY A 199 1.74 0.52 4.88
C GLY A 199 1.47 -0.13 6.23
N GLY A 200 0.19 -0.36 6.55
CA GLY A 200 -0.19 -1.11 7.76
C GLY A 200 0.32 -2.55 7.74
N GLN A 201 0.24 -3.25 6.59
CA GLN A 201 0.84 -4.59 6.44
C GLN A 201 2.36 -4.55 6.65
N ALA A 202 3.06 -3.62 6.01
CA ALA A 202 4.52 -3.51 6.12
C ALA A 202 4.97 -3.30 7.56
N LEU A 203 4.27 -2.45 8.31
CA LEU A 203 4.55 -2.26 9.73
C LEU A 203 4.20 -3.50 10.55
N ASN A 204 3.00 -4.08 10.35
CA ASN A 204 2.54 -5.25 11.11
C ASN A 204 3.47 -6.46 10.92
N PHE A 205 3.84 -6.76 9.68
CA PHE A 205 4.63 -7.95 9.36
C PHE A 205 6.13 -7.70 9.56
N GLY A 206 6.64 -6.55 9.13
CA GLY A 206 8.04 -6.20 9.27
C GLY A 206 8.49 -6.16 10.73
N LEU A 207 7.65 -5.59 11.62
CA LEU A 207 7.98 -5.51 13.05
C LEU A 207 7.68 -6.80 13.82
N ALA A 208 6.76 -7.65 13.33
CA ALA A 208 6.54 -8.98 13.89
C ALA A 208 7.63 -9.99 13.51
N HIS A 209 8.30 -9.79 12.37
CA HIS A 209 9.30 -10.72 11.81
C HIS A 209 10.68 -10.06 11.66
N LEU A 210 11.23 -9.53 12.77
CA LEU A 210 12.54 -8.89 12.81
C LEU A 210 13.70 -9.84 12.46
N ASP A 211 13.47 -11.15 12.50
CA ASP A 211 14.43 -12.16 12.02
C ASP A 211 14.41 -12.34 10.50
N THR A 212 13.39 -11.79 9.82
CA THR A 212 13.25 -11.80 8.37
C THR A 212 13.58 -10.43 7.77
N PHE A 213 13.10 -9.34 8.39
CA PHE A 213 13.21 -8.00 7.84
C PHE A 213 14.03 -7.08 8.75
N ALA A 214 15.02 -6.40 8.18
CA ALA A 214 15.78 -5.35 8.86
C ALA A 214 15.38 -3.94 8.44
N TRP A 215 14.61 -3.79 7.36
CA TRP A 215 14.24 -2.52 6.75
C TRP A 215 12.73 -2.49 6.57
N VAL A 216 12.07 -1.55 7.23
CA VAL A 216 10.60 -1.49 7.27
C VAL A 216 10.13 -0.08 6.94
N GLY A 217 9.13 0.06 6.05
CA GLY A 217 8.58 1.35 5.65
C GLY A 217 7.06 1.37 5.60
N GLY A 218 6.43 2.32 6.31
CA GLY A 218 4.97 2.58 6.23
C GLY A 218 4.71 4.00 5.72
N PHE A 219 4.06 4.11 4.54
CA PHE A 219 3.69 5.38 3.91
C PHE A 219 2.19 5.59 4.06
N SER A 220 1.75 6.62 4.80
CA SER A 220 0.33 6.89 5.08
C SER A 220 -0.42 5.65 5.57
N SER A 221 0.09 4.96 6.57
CA SER A 221 -0.43 3.67 7.03
C SER A 221 -1.91 3.77 7.44
N ALA A 222 -2.71 2.76 7.02
CA ALA A 222 -4.15 2.73 7.18
C ALA A 222 -4.58 2.10 8.54
N PRO A 223 -5.90 2.11 8.87
CA PRO A 223 -6.42 1.59 10.14
C PRO A 223 -6.20 0.10 10.42
N ASN A 224 -5.70 -0.68 9.46
CA ASN A 224 -5.25 -2.06 9.69
C ASN A 224 -3.92 -2.14 10.46
N THR A 225 -3.24 -1.00 10.68
CA THR A 225 -2.04 -0.92 11.52
C THR A 225 -2.42 -1.25 12.96
N LYS A 226 -1.73 -2.22 13.57
CA LYS A 226 -1.94 -2.59 14.98
C LYS A 226 -1.67 -1.39 15.90
N PRO A 227 -2.33 -1.31 17.07
CA PRO A 227 -1.96 -0.35 18.10
C PRO A 227 -0.46 -0.40 18.44
N PRO A 228 0.20 0.74 18.69
CA PRO A 228 1.67 0.81 18.77
C PRO A 228 2.32 -0.20 19.72
N ALA A 229 1.74 -0.44 20.91
CA ALA A 229 2.25 -1.40 21.87
C ALA A 229 2.12 -2.87 21.40
N GLN A 230 1.11 -3.17 20.54
CA GLN A 230 0.97 -4.49 19.93
C GLN A 230 1.82 -4.62 18.66
N LEU A 231 2.05 -3.51 17.98
CA LEU A 231 2.88 -3.43 16.79
C LEU A 231 4.35 -3.71 17.14
N LEU A 232 4.83 -3.17 18.25
CA LEU A 232 6.20 -3.30 18.71
C LEU A 232 6.24 -3.64 20.21
N PRO A 233 5.98 -4.91 20.60
CA PRO A 233 5.95 -5.32 21.99
C PRO A 233 7.35 -5.34 22.63
N ASP A 234 8.41 -5.51 21.83
CA ASP A 234 9.81 -5.46 22.29
C ASP A 234 10.61 -4.35 21.59
N PRO A 235 10.58 -3.12 22.11
CA PRO A 235 11.36 -2.02 21.56
C PRO A 235 12.89 -2.21 21.63
N ALA A 236 13.39 -3.03 22.54
CA ALA A 236 14.82 -3.31 22.66
C ALA A 236 15.30 -4.17 21.49
N ALA A 237 14.58 -5.25 21.17
CA ALA A 237 14.88 -6.06 20.01
C ALA A 237 14.79 -5.25 18.70
N ALA A 238 13.83 -4.31 18.61
CA ALA A 238 13.71 -3.46 17.43
C ALA A 238 14.93 -2.52 17.27
N LYS A 239 15.42 -1.94 18.34
CA LYS A 239 16.64 -1.09 18.31
C LYS A 239 17.88 -1.87 17.84
N GLU A 240 18.00 -3.11 18.24
CA GLU A 240 19.12 -3.97 17.87
C GLU A 240 19.03 -4.45 16.42
N LYS A 241 17.82 -4.85 16.00
CA LYS A 241 17.63 -5.58 14.75
C LYS A 241 17.30 -4.69 13.56
N LEU A 242 16.62 -3.55 13.73
CA LEU A 242 16.26 -2.69 12.61
C LEU A 242 17.46 -1.86 12.12
N LYS A 243 17.64 -1.85 10.80
CA LYS A 243 18.56 -0.95 10.10
C LYS A 243 17.88 0.34 9.66
N LEU A 244 16.59 0.25 9.31
CA LEU A 244 15.74 1.39 8.98
C LEU A 244 14.30 1.08 9.36
N LEU A 245 13.69 2.00 10.09
CA LEU A 245 12.24 2.10 10.24
C LEU A 245 11.80 3.45 9.68
N TRP A 246 10.97 3.44 8.65
CA TRP A 246 10.48 4.63 7.97
C TRP A 246 8.99 4.80 8.20
N LEU A 247 8.60 5.93 8.74
CA LEU A 247 7.22 6.36 8.83
C LEU A 247 7.04 7.66 8.06
N SER A 248 6.02 7.74 7.24
CA SER A 248 5.63 9.00 6.60
C SER A 248 4.13 9.15 6.49
N CYS A 249 3.67 10.41 6.44
CA CYS A 249 2.29 10.77 6.18
C CYS A 249 2.23 12.20 5.64
N GLY A 250 1.24 12.51 4.81
CA GLY A 250 1.00 13.89 4.39
C GLY A 250 0.31 14.71 5.48
N ASN A 251 0.63 16.00 5.59
CA ASN A 251 -0.02 16.89 6.58
C ASN A 251 -1.50 17.20 6.26
N LYS A 252 -1.97 16.80 5.06
CA LYS A 252 -3.38 16.87 4.62
C LYS A 252 -4.03 15.48 4.56
N ASP A 253 -3.37 14.47 5.06
CA ASP A 253 -3.88 13.09 5.09
C ASP A 253 -4.77 12.88 6.32
N GLY A 254 -6.05 12.55 6.11
CA GLY A 254 -6.99 12.26 7.20
C GLY A 254 -6.61 11.05 8.06
N LEU A 255 -5.65 10.22 7.64
CA LEU A 255 -5.15 9.07 8.39
C LEU A 255 -3.90 9.37 9.24
N ILE A 256 -3.42 10.61 9.25
CA ILE A 256 -2.15 10.99 9.91
C ILE A 256 -2.08 10.56 11.38
N ARG A 257 -3.19 10.54 12.11
CA ARG A 257 -3.23 10.12 13.52
C ARG A 257 -2.71 8.70 13.75
N ILE A 258 -2.83 7.81 12.76
CA ILE A 258 -2.32 6.43 12.86
C ILE A 258 -0.79 6.48 12.90
N SER A 259 -0.18 7.15 11.94
CA SER A 259 1.27 7.28 11.85
C SER A 259 1.84 8.12 13.01
N GLN A 260 1.15 9.19 13.44
CA GLN A 260 1.49 9.96 14.66
C GLN A 260 1.51 9.09 15.91
N GLY A 261 0.51 8.19 16.06
CA GLY A 261 0.45 7.26 17.20
C GLY A 261 1.64 6.31 17.24
N VAL A 262 2.04 5.78 16.09
CA VAL A 262 3.25 4.92 15.98
C VAL A 262 4.51 5.75 16.25
N HIS A 263 4.66 6.92 15.61
CA HIS A 263 5.78 7.83 15.83
C HIS A 263 5.96 8.21 17.32
N GLY A 264 4.87 8.64 17.98
CA GLY A 264 4.89 9.02 19.39
C GLY A 264 5.35 7.87 20.30
N TYR A 265 4.88 6.66 20.05
CA TYR A 265 5.31 5.46 20.77
C TYR A 265 6.79 5.14 20.56
N LEU A 266 7.26 5.17 19.30
CA LEU A 266 8.66 4.91 18.97
C LEU A 266 9.57 5.96 19.64
N LYS A 267 9.16 7.22 19.65
CA LYS A 267 9.87 8.33 20.32
C LYS A 267 9.94 8.11 21.83
N GLU A 268 8.81 7.77 22.48
CA GLU A 268 8.76 7.42 23.91
C GLU A 268 9.70 6.25 24.25
N LYS A 269 9.73 5.24 23.41
CA LYS A 269 10.58 4.05 23.61
C LYS A 269 12.01 4.24 23.10
N ASN A 270 12.36 5.42 22.57
CA ASN A 270 13.68 5.73 21.98
C ASN A 270 14.10 4.75 20.88
N VAL A 271 13.16 4.31 20.02
CA VAL A 271 13.44 3.49 18.85
C VAL A 271 13.81 4.40 17.68
N PRO A 272 15.02 4.28 17.09
CA PRO A 272 15.43 5.10 15.96
C PRO A 272 14.51 4.86 14.76
N HIS A 273 13.99 5.94 14.16
CA HIS A 273 13.16 5.88 12.96
C HIS A 273 13.18 7.21 12.22
N VAL A 274 12.84 7.15 10.94
CA VAL A 274 12.54 8.33 10.14
C VAL A 274 11.06 8.67 10.34
N TRP A 275 10.78 9.94 10.64
CA TRP A 275 9.44 10.53 10.62
C TRP A 275 9.43 11.65 9.58
N ASN A 276 8.64 11.50 8.53
CA ASN A 276 8.54 12.48 7.44
C ASN A 276 7.08 12.89 7.23
N VAL A 277 6.77 14.17 7.44
CA VAL A 277 5.44 14.73 7.20
C VAL A 277 5.53 15.80 6.12
N ASP A 278 5.20 15.44 4.89
CA ASP A 278 5.23 16.36 3.75
C ASP A 278 3.89 17.12 3.58
N SER A 279 3.82 17.99 2.56
CA SER A 279 2.70 18.90 2.33
C SER A 279 1.51 18.28 1.56
N HIS A 280 1.53 16.96 1.33
CA HIS A 280 0.54 16.24 0.52
C HIS A 280 -0.59 15.63 1.34
N GLY A 281 -1.49 14.92 0.67
CA GLY A 281 -2.60 14.16 1.26
C GLY A 281 -2.35 12.67 1.26
N HIS A 282 -3.45 11.89 1.29
CA HIS A 282 -3.43 10.45 1.08
C HIS A 282 -3.39 10.15 -0.41
N ASP A 283 -2.28 10.43 -1.06
CA ASP A 283 -2.20 10.50 -2.52
C ASP A 283 -0.90 9.97 -3.11
N ALA A 284 -0.93 9.77 -4.43
CA ALA A 284 0.17 9.23 -5.21
C ALA A 284 1.47 10.06 -5.12
N THR A 285 1.37 11.38 -4.93
CA THR A 285 2.54 12.25 -4.84
C THR A 285 3.30 11.98 -3.56
N HIS A 286 2.60 11.92 -2.41
CA HIS A 286 3.18 11.55 -1.13
C HIS A 286 3.90 10.20 -1.22
N TRP A 287 3.21 9.17 -1.72
CA TRP A 287 3.78 7.81 -1.75
C TRP A 287 4.98 7.69 -2.66
N LYS A 288 4.94 8.31 -3.84
CA LYS A 288 6.04 8.31 -4.80
C LYS A 288 7.27 9.06 -4.26
N ASN A 289 7.07 10.24 -3.65
CA ASN A 289 8.14 11.04 -3.06
C ASN A 289 8.82 10.28 -1.91
N ASN A 290 8.02 9.63 -1.05
CA ASN A 290 8.57 8.83 0.05
C ASN A 290 9.29 7.56 -0.45
N LEU A 291 8.77 6.90 -1.48
CA LEU A 291 9.47 5.78 -2.11
C LEU A 291 10.84 6.22 -2.67
N TYR A 292 10.91 7.39 -3.34
CA TYR A 292 12.16 7.93 -3.86
C TYR A 292 13.23 8.09 -2.76
N TYR A 293 12.87 8.61 -1.60
CA TYR A 293 13.80 8.78 -0.48
C TYR A 293 14.10 7.49 0.26
N PHE A 294 13.13 6.58 0.36
CA PHE A 294 13.31 5.26 0.96
C PHE A 294 14.30 4.40 0.15
N LEU A 295 14.16 4.35 -1.18
CA LEU A 295 15.03 3.60 -2.08
C LEU A 295 16.51 4.03 -2.01
N GLN A 296 16.78 5.27 -1.63
CA GLN A 296 18.14 5.79 -1.45
C GLN A 296 18.79 5.35 -0.13
N ARG A 297 18.02 4.81 0.81
CA ARG A 297 18.46 4.47 2.17
C ARG A 297 18.43 3.00 2.49
N VAL A 298 17.52 2.27 1.86
CA VAL A 298 17.38 0.84 2.09
C VAL A 298 18.63 0.10 1.60
N PHE A 299 19.11 -0.86 2.38
CA PHE A 299 20.31 -1.70 2.13
C PHE A 299 21.66 -0.95 2.13
N ARG A 300 21.72 0.19 2.82
CA ARG A 300 22.97 0.97 3.02
C ARG A 300 23.51 0.87 4.43
#